data_675c297dd5d1e98a1c4eab6adae212da
#
_entry.id   675c297dd5d1e98a1c4eab6adae212da
#
_cell.length_a   1.000
_cell.length_b   1.000
_cell.length_c   1.000
_cell.angle_alpha   90.00
_cell.angle_beta   90.00
_cell.angle_gamma   90.00
#
_symmetry.space_group_name_H-M   'P 1'
#
loop_
_entity.id
_entity.type
_entity.pdbx_description
1 polymer ?
#
loop_
_entity_poly.entity_id
_entity_poly.type
_entity_poly.pdbx_seq_one_letter_code
_entity_poly.pdbx_strand_id
1 'polypeptide(L)'
;MNNAEMKKMFIKASVFTVCSIAVMLHRSATKHILITDAAGTSVDREFSSESYNLLVDRNVSGDQSGKLTIPLSKSVSSDDIVMEDRYVDHELRIYIDSREEGYYLDNAVLSDLDIIDEAVCITENDTGSVCLDFKLNGLYANESSLTESSTIEVRFFKPHEEFDQIVVVDPIGYVDPDTDISDEASDKDLALDTALLLRNQAEKDENNNIKFYYTRLSDAYVDDARKLRLIEDVQADMVVRIGADSDQTGADGIIAYYNDEYYLRRLSNASLAGTLVNSCTSSGINVLGTKPEYEDDAILTTSEVPSAKLIIQVPGDESGQKKLQDKSYKTKLASGIYQGISDAFEEMR
;
A
#
# COMPACT_ATOMS: atom_id res chain seq x y z
N MET A 1 40.03 17.73 -40.86
CA MET A 1 38.81 16.90 -40.56
C MET A 1 38.09 16.63 -41.88
N ASN A 2 37.91 15.37 -42.24
CA ASN A 2 37.38 14.99 -43.55
C ASN A 2 35.85 15.25 -43.59
N ASN A 3 35.35 15.77 -44.75
CA ASN A 3 33.90 16.07 -44.92
C ASN A 3 32.98 14.91 -44.58
N ALA A 4 33.45 13.67 -44.70
CA ALA A 4 32.69 12.47 -44.34
C ALA A 4 32.59 12.27 -42.80
N GLU A 5 33.61 12.65 -42.06
CA GLU A 5 33.60 12.58 -40.58
C GLU A 5 32.73 13.69 -39.97
N MET A 6 32.78 14.90 -40.57
CA MET A 6 31.86 15.99 -40.17
C MET A 6 30.40 15.60 -40.39
N LYS A 7 30.05 15.00 -41.53
CA LYS A 7 28.67 14.49 -41.78
C LYS A 7 28.23 13.44 -40.77
N LYS A 8 29.11 12.47 -40.44
CA LYS A 8 28.80 11.44 -39.43
C LYS A 8 28.63 12.04 -38.04
N MET A 9 29.42 13.04 -37.68
CA MET A 9 29.29 13.72 -36.39
C MET A 9 28.02 14.56 -36.30
N PHE A 10 27.64 15.23 -37.39
CA PHE A 10 26.39 15.99 -37.48
C PHE A 10 25.15 15.07 -37.36
N ILE A 11 25.15 13.91 -38.02
CA ILE A 11 24.07 12.92 -37.93
C ILE A 11 23.97 12.37 -36.50
N LYS A 12 25.08 12.03 -35.87
CA LYS A 12 25.08 11.57 -34.47
C LYS A 12 24.55 12.62 -33.48
N ALA A 13 24.97 13.88 -33.65
CA ALA A 13 24.51 15.00 -32.84
C ALA A 13 23.01 15.25 -33.03
N SER A 14 22.51 15.20 -34.28
CA SER A 14 21.08 15.37 -34.56
C SER A 14 20.25 14.23 -33.99
N VAL A 15 20.67 12.97 -34.11
CA VAL A 15 19.99 11.82 -33.51
C VAL A 15 19.98 11.95 -31.97
N PHE A 16 21.10 12.32 -31.38
CA PHE A 16 21.16 12.52 -29.92
C PHE A 16 20.22 13.65 -29.46
N THR A 17 20.17 14.76 -30.20
CA THR A 17 19.25 15.88 -29.87
C THR A 17 17.81 15.48 -30.00
N VAL A 18 17.42 14.75 -31.06
CA VAL A 18 16.03 14.25 -31.25
C VAL A 18 15.66 13.24 -30.17
N CYS A 19 16.55 12.31 -29.82
CA CYS A 19 16.31 11.36 -28.73
C CYS A 19 16.22 12.07 -27.37
N SER A 20 17.06 13.07 -27.09
CA SER A 20 16.98 13.85 -25.85
C SER A 20 15.69 14.66 -25.74
N ILE A 21 15.25 15.27 -26.86
CA ILE A 21 13.96 15.98 -26.91
C ILE A 21 12.80 14.99 -26.74
N ALA A 22 12.84 13.82 -27.38
CA ALA A 22 11.81 12.79 -27.22
C ALA A 22 11.72 12.27 -25.76
N VAL A 23 12.87 12.05 -25.11
CA VAL A 23 12.94 11.66 -23.68
C VAL A 23 12.43 12.79 -22.77
N MET A 24 12.77 14.04 -23.06
CA MET A 24 12.27 15.19 -22.31
C MET A 24 10.75 15.38 -22.52
N LEU A 25 10.25 15.22 -23.73
CA LEU A 25 8.80 15.29 -24.02
C LEU A 25 8.05 14.11 -23.38
N HIS A 26 8.64 12.92 -23.36
CA HIS A 26 8.04 11.77 -22.67
C HIS A 26 8.04 11.94 -21.16
N ARG A 27 9.09 12.52 -20.56
CA ARG A 27 9.13 12.86 -19.13
C ARG A 27 8.21 14.01 -18.74
N SER A 28 7.93 14.94 -19.64
CA SER A 28 6.99 16.04 -19.36
C SER A 28 5.53 15.68 -19.63
N ALA A 29 5.26 14.60 -20.38
CA ALA A 29 3.90 14.18 -20.73
C ALA A 29 3.20 13.31 -19.67
N THR A 30 3.96 12.74 -18.73
CA THR A 30 3.39 11.93 -17.64
C THR A 30 4.10 12.26 -16.33
N LYS A 31 3.65 13.31 -15.66
CA LYS A 31 3.96 13.51 -14.25
C LYS A 31 3.01 12.62 -13.45
N HIS A 32 3.51 11.50 -12.97
CA HIS A 32 2.78 10.68 -12.02
C HIS A 32 2.83 11.37 -10.65
N ILE A 33 1.65 11.56 -10.04
CA ILE A 33 1.55 11.94 -8.64
C ILE A 33 1.87 10.67 -7.84
N LEU A 34 2.76 10.79 -6.87
CA LEU A 34 3.06 9.68 -5.98
C LEU A 34 1.85 9.44 -5.08
N ILE A 35 1.12 8.36 -5.32
CA ILE A 35 0.10 7.88 -4.41
C ILE A 35 0.80 7.06 -3.34
N THR A 36 0.61 7.42 -2.09
CA THR A 36 1.11 6.66 -0.95
C THR A 36 -0.05 5.93 -0.31
N ASP A 37 0.01 4.60 -0.26
CA ASP A 37 -0.93 3.81 0.53
C ASP A 37 -0.76 4.20 2.00
N ALA A 38 -1.82 4.71 2.61
CA ALA A 38 -1.83 5.19 3.98
C ALA A 38 -2.67 4.28 4.90
N ALA A 39 -2.60 2.96 4.68
CA ALA A 39 -3.33 1.99 5.49
C ALA A 39 -2.99 2.17 6.97
N GLY A 40 -3.99 2.52 7.76
CA GLY A 40 -3.87 2.67 9.21
C GLY A 40 -2.90 3.77 9.68
N THR A 41 -2.45 4.65 8.80
CA THR A 41 -1.65 5.80 9.21
C THR A 41 -2.57 6.90 9.70
N SER A 42 -2.60 7.15 10.99
CA SER A 42 -2.99 8.43 11.52
C SER A 42 -1.78 9.38 11.45
N VAL A 43 -1.42 9.84 10.27
CA VAL A 43 -0.70 11.10 10.21
C VAL A 43 -1.77 12.16 10.38
N ASP A 44 -2.22 12.32 11.62
CA ASP A 44 -2.93 13.51 12.04
C ASP A 44 -1.94 14.66 11.94
N ARG A 45 -1.82 15.22 10.75
CA ARG A 45 -1.44 16.62 10.65
C ARG A 45 -2.56 17.34 11.37
N GLU A 46 -2.32 17.77 12.61
CA GLU A 46 -3.24 18.63 13.33
C GLU A 46 -3.43 19.93 12.51
N PHE A 47 -4.37 19.88 11.60
CA PHE A 47 -4.86 21.09 10.98
C PHE A 47 -5.72 21.79 12.04
N SER A 48 -5.24 22.86 12.64
CA SER A 48 -6.09 23.82 13.35
C SER A 48 -6.86 24.62 12.29
N SER A 49 -7.99 24.09 11.77
CA SER A 49 -8.37 24.37 10.41
C SER A 49 -9.86 24.60 10.29
N GLU A 50 -10.21 25.50 9.43
CA GLU A 50 -11.56 25.61 8.92
C GLU A 50 -11.77 24.51 7.86
N SER A 51 -12.92 23.86 7.90
CA SER A 51 -13.32 22.88 6.89
C SER A 51 -14.64 23.29 6.25
N TYR A 52 -14.78 23.01 4.97
CA TYR A 52 -16.01 23.26 4.23
C TYR A 52 -16.23 22.18 3.17
N ASN A 53 -17.50 21.95 2.81
CA ASN A 53 -17.83 21.01 1.76
C ASN A 53 -17.33 21.53 0.40
N LEU A 54 -16.65 20.67 -0.35
CA LEU A 54 -16.23 20.97 -1.71
C LEU A 54 -17.46 21.12 -2.63
N LEU A 55 -17.36 22.07 -3.55
CA LEU A 55 -18.30 22.15 -4.64
C LEU A 55 -17.95 21.07 -5.67
N VAL A 56 -18.83 20.07 -5.81
CA VAL A 56 -18.69 18.99 -6.81
C VAL A 56 -19.67 19.27 -7.94
N ASP A 57 -19.17 19.58 -9.13
CA ASP A 57 -20.00 19.69 -10.33
C ASP A 57 -20.15 18.29 -10.96
N ARG A 58 -21.37 17.79 -10.96
CA ARG A 58 -21.75 16.49 -11.52
C ARG A 58 -22.15 16.56 -13.02
N ASN A 59 -22.22 17.77 -13.59
CA ASN A 59 -22.59 17.96 -14.99
C ASN A 59 -21.38 17.83 -15.92
N VAL A 60 -20.74 16.68 -15.89
CA VAL A 60 -19.58 16.36 -16.74
C VAL A 60 -19.99 15.54 -17.94
N SER A 61 -19.25 15.66 -19.02
CA SER A 61 -19.54 14.92 -20.27
C SER A 61 -18.27 14.69 -21.07
N GLY A 62 -18.29 13.69 -21.95
CA GLY A 62 -17.17 13.35 -22.82
C GLY A 62 -15.99 12.79 -22.01
N ASP A 63 -14.79 13.28 -22.29
CA ASP A 63 -13.55 12.77 -21.68
C ASP A 63 -13.43 13.03 -20.17
N GLN A 64 -14.33 13.81 -19.58
CA GLN A 64 -14.34 14.08 -18.13
C GLN A 64 -15.26 13.13 -17.35
N SER A 65 -16.08 12.34 -18.04
CA SER A 65 -16.97 11.35 -17.41
C SER A 65 -16.19 10.14 -16.88
N GLY A 66 -16.66 9.56 -15.77
CA GLY A 66 -16.09 8.36 -15.18
C GLY A 66 -14.78 8.58 -14.40
N LYS A 67 -14.48 9.83 -14.03
CA LYS A 67 -13.31 10.18 -13.23
C LYS A 67 -13.58 11.36 -12.31
N LEU A 68 -12.73 11.53 -11.31
CA LEU A 68 -12.64 12.73 -10.50
C LEU A 68 -11.59 13.67 -11.12
N THR A 69 -11.96 14.90 -11.43
CA THR A 69 -11.06 15.92 -11.97
C THR A 69 -10.96 17.09 -11.01
N ILE A 70 -9.77 17.39 -10.55
CA ILE A 70 -9.48 18.40 -9.53
C ILE A 70 -8.67 19.51 -10.19
N PRO A 71 -9.20 20.73 -10.31
CA PRO A 71 -8.46 21.85 -10.85
C PRO A 71 -7.37 22.30 -9.87
N LEU A 72 -6.22 22.71 -10.40
CA LEU A 72 -5.11 23.22 -9.61
C LEU A 72 -4.84 24.68 -9.95
N SER A 73 -4.47 25.45 -8.95
CA SER A 73 -3.91 26.78 -9.15
C SER A 73 -2.63 26.71 -9.99
N LYS A 74 -2.36 27.76 -10.78
CA LYS A 74 -1.18 27.83 -11.64
C LYS A 74 0.15 27.81 -10.88
N SER A 75 0.10 28.09 -9.59
CA SER A 75 1.27 28.09 -8.69
C SER A 75 1.66 26.70 -8.20
N VAL A 76 0.79 25.69 -8.37
CA VAL A 76 0.98 24.32 -7.85
C VAL A 76 1.73 23.49 -8.86
N SER A 77 2.77 22.81 -8.41
CA SER A 77 3.56 21.82 -9.17
C SER A 77 3.32 20.40 -8.65
N SER A 78 3.82 19.38 -9.33
CA SER A 78 3.72 17.98 -8.87
C SER A 78 4.37 17.74 -7.51
N ASP A 79 5.38 18.52 -7.15
CA ASP A 79 6.12 18.36 -5.89
C ASP A 79 5.35 18.94 -4.70
N ASP A 80 4.32 19.74 -4.99
CA ASP A 80 3.43 20.36 -4.01
C ASP A 80 2.21 19.49 -3.71
N ILE A 81 2.13 18.27 -4.29
CA ILE A 81 0.96 17.40 -4.19
C ILE A 81 1.36 16.07 -3.56
N VAL A 82 0.65 15.67 -2.51
CA VAL A 82 0.74 14.34 -1.91
C VAL A 82 -0.66 13.72 -1.89
N MET A 83 -0.78 12.52 -2.41
CA MET A 83 -2.02 11.75 -2.35
C MET A 83 -1.85 10.59 -1.37
N GLU A 84 -2.82 10.40 -0.49
CA GLU A 84 -2.91 9.29 0.44
C GLU A 84 -4.17 8.47 0.14
N ASP A 85 -3.96 7.22 -0.25
CA ASP A 85 -5.04 6.24 -0.38
C ASP A 85 -5.25 5.55 0.97
N ARG A 86 -6.25 6.00 1.71
CA ARG A 86 -6.65 5.44 3.01
C ARG A 86 -7.73 4.37 2.81
N TYR A 87 -7.40 3.36 2.05
CA TYR A 87 -8.34 2.33 1.61
C TYR A 87 -9.03 1.56 2.75
N VAL A 88 -8.41 1.44 3.93
CA VAL A 88 -9.05 0.83 5.13
C VAL A 88 -10.22 1.69 5.63
N ASP A 89 -10.16 2.99 5.41
CA ASP A 89 -11.16 3.98 5.83
C ASP A 89 -12.09 4.38 4.68
N HIS A 90 -11.87 3.86 3.47
CA HIS A 90 -12.54 4.26 2.23
C HIS A 90 -12.38 5.76 1.94
N GLU A 91 -11.19 6.30 2.19
CA GLU A 91 -10.88 7.72 2.00
C GLU A 91 -9.73 7.91 1.02
N LEU A 92 -9.85 8.92 0.17
CA LEU A 92 -8.75 9.44 -0.62
C LEU A 92 -8.46 10.87 -0.17
N ARG A 93 -7.25 11.12 0.34
CA ARG A 93 -6.79 12.44 0.76
C ARG A 93 -5.76 12.99 -0.20
N ILE A 94 -5.95 14.25 -0.59
CA ILE A 94 -5.04 14.94 -1.49
C ILE A 94 -4.59 16.22 -0.81
N TYR A 95 -3.33 16.26 -0.40
CA TYR A 95 -2.68 17.41 0.19
C TYR A 95 -2.07 18.25 -0.92
N ILE A 96 -2.38 19.55 -0.93
CA ILE A 96 -1.91 20.49 -1.94
C ILE A 96 -1.31 21.68 -1.23
N ASP A 97 0.01 21.87 -1.36
CA ASP A 97 0.69 23.05 -0.88
C ASP A 97 0.43 24.19 -1.87
N SER A 98 -0.58 25.01 -1.57
CA SER A 98 -1.01 26.14 -2.38
C SER A 98 -0.70 27.47 -1.66
N ARG A 99 -0.53 28.54 -2.45
CA ARG A 99 -0.42 29.90 -1.91
C ARG A 99 -1.71 30.72 -2.11
N GLU A 100 -2.72 30.10 -2.68
CA GLU A 100 -4.00 30.75 -2.98
C GLU A 100 -5.05 30.28 -1.96
N GLU A 101 -5.30 31.10 -0.95
CA GLU A 101 -6.37 30.86 0.01
C GLU A 101 -7.73 30.82 -0.68
N GLY A 102 -8.59 29.88 -0.27
CA GLY A 102 -9.96 29.78 -0.76
C GLY A 102 -10.12 29.38 -2.22
N TYR A 103 -9.07 28.85 -2.88
CA TYR A 103 -9.12 28.46 -4.29
C TYR A 103 -10.33 27.56 -4.59
N TYR A 104 -10.62 26.59 -3.74
CA TYR A 104 -11.71 25.64 -3.93
C TYR A 104 -13.09 26.14 -3.52
N LEU A 105 -13.21 27.37 -3.01
CA LEU A 105 -14.50 28.04 -2.85
C LEU A 105 -15.10 28.50 -4.20
N ASP A 106 -14.21 28.85 -5.16
CA ASP A 106 -14.60 29.33 -6.48
C ASP A 106 -14.37 28.32 -7.60
N ASN A 107 -13.60 27.25 -7.35
CA ASN A 107 -13.23 26.26 -8.33
C ASN A 107 -13.75 24.88 -7.93
N ALA A 108 -14.82 24.46 -8.58
CA ALA A 108 -15.43 23.16 -8.34
C ALA A 108 -14.54 22.00 -8.79
N VAL A 109 -14.57 20.90 -8.07
CA VAL A 109 -14.11 19.61 -8.57
C VAL A 109 -15.19 19.01 -9.47
N LEU A 110 -14.78 18.28 -10.50
CA LEU A 110 -15.69 17.72 -11.49
C LEU A 110 -15.76 16.20 -11.32
N SER A 111 -16.95 15.66 -11.16
CA SER A 111 -17.14 14.20 -11.11
C SER A 111 -18.61 13.81 -11.26
N ASP A 112 -18.89 12.89 -12.15
CA ASP A 112 -20.18 12.20 -12.28
C ASP A 112 -20.24 10.85 -11.53
N LEU A 113 -19.18 10.53 -10.78
CA LEU A 113 -19.08 9.27 -10.05
C LEU A 113 -20.03 9.24 -8.86
N ASP A 114 -20.84 8.18 -8.77
CA ASP A 114 -21.76 7.95 -7.64
C ASP A 114 -21.06 7.29 -6.43
N ILE A 115 -19.74 7.07 -6.52
CA ILE A 115 -18.96 6.44 -5.45
C ILE A 115 -18.49 7.43 -4.38
N ILE A 116 -18.57 8.74 -4.63
CA ILE A 116 -18.13 9.78 -3.71
C ILE A 116 -19.31 10.19 -2.83
N ASP A 117 -19.28 9.77 -1.56
CA ASP A 117 -20.31 10.09 -0.56
C ASP A 117 -20.13 11.48 0.02
N GLU A 118 -18.89 11.86 0.32
CA GLU A 118 -18.57 13.16 0.92
C GLU A 118 -17.27 13.71 0.31
N ALA A 119 -17.20 15.00 0.14
CA ALA A 119 -16.02 15.72 -0.32
C ALA A 119 -15.83 17.00 0.50
N VAL A 120 -14.72 17.09 1.24
CA VAL A 120 -14.42 18.18 2.17
C VAL A 120 -13.08 18.80 1.82
N CYS A 121 -13.00 20.12 1.90
CA CYS A 121 -11.74 20.84 1.89
C CYS A 121 -11.39 21.26 3.31
N ILE A 122 -10.22 20.90 3.78
CA ILE A 122 -9.65 21.28 5.06
C ILE A 122 -8.52 22.26 4.77
N THR A 123 -8.57 23.47 5.33
CA THR A 123 -7.58 24.53 5.08
C THR A 123 -6.61 24.64 6.24
N GLU A 124 -5.35 24.86 5.96
CA GLU A 124 -4.35 25.22 6.95
C GLU A 124 -4.25 26.75 7.03
N ASN A 125 -4.57 27.30 8.20
CA ASN A 125 -4.82 28.73 8.38
C ASN A 125 -3.65 29.69 8.07
N ASP A 126 -2.41 29.19 8.02
CA ASP A 126 -1.22 30.06 7.92
C ASP A 126 -0.46 29.93 6.59
N THR A 127 -0.72 28.90 5.78
CA THR A 127 0.09 28.58 4.60
C THR A 127 -0.65 28.63 3.29
N GLY A 128 -1.98 28.57 3.31
CA GLY A 128 -2.83 28.38 2.14
C GLY A 128 -2.83 26.94 1.61
N SER A 129 -2.17 26.01 2.31
CA SER A 129 -2.21 24.58 2.03
C SER A 129 -3.58 24.01 2.33
N VAL A 130 -4.02 23.03 1.55
CA VAL A 130 -5.32 22.39 1.71
C VAL A 130 -5.19 20.88 1.69
N CYS A 131 -6.10 20.20 2.39
CA CYS A 131 -6.35 18.78 2.25
C CYS A 131 -7.74 18.59 1.67
N LEU A 132 -7.83 17.99 0.48
CA LEU A 132 -9.09 17.55 -0.10
C LEU A 132 -9.34 16.13 0.35
N ASP A 133 -10.40 15.91 1.11
CA ASP A 133 -10.77 14.63 1.68
C ASP A 133 -12.03 14.10 0.99
N PHE A 134 -11.91 12.96 0.33
CA PHE A 134 -13.00 12.29 -0.38
C PHE A 134 -13.32 10.98 0.32
N LYS A 135 -14.54 10.86 0.87
CA LYS A 135 -15.07 9.60 1.38
C LYS A 135 -15.80 8.86 0.27
N LEU A 136 -15.47 7.60 0.15
CA LEU A 136 -16.02 6.71 -0.86
C LEU A 136 -17.02 5.73 -0.23
N ASN A 137 -18.03 5.30 -1.00
CA ASN A 137 -19.02 4.32 -0.55
C ASN A 137 -18.51 2.88 -0.48
N GLY A 138 -17.21 2.67 -0.66
CA GLY A 138 -16.54 1.38 -0.59
C GLY A 138 -15.07 1.50 -0.94
N LEU A 139 -14.38 0.37 -0.98
CA LEU A 139 -12.99 0.32 -1.39
C LEU A 139 -12.87 0.30 -2.92
N TYR A 140 -11.98 1.15 -3.43
CA TYR A 140 -11.61 1.23 -4.83
C TYR A 140 -10.10 1.37 -4.97
N ALA A 141 -9.52 0.64 -5.90
CA ALA A 141 -8.20 0.96 -6.41
C ALA A 141 -8.28 2.25 -7.23
N ASN A 142 -7.20 3.01 -7.30
CA ASN A 142 -7.20 4.26 -8.03
C ASN A 142 -5.92 4.47 -8.82
N GLU A 143 -6.04 5.20 -9.92
CA GLU A 143 -4.94 5.73 -10.69
C GLU A 143 -5.08 7.24 -10.81
N SER A 144 -4.00 7.96 -10.60
CA SER A 144 -3.99 9.42 -10.74
C SER A 144 -2.97 9.88 -11.77
N SER A 145 -3.29 10.99 -12.41
CA SER A 145 -2.38 11.67 -13.33
C SER A 145 -2.51 13.19 -13.19
N LEU A 146 -1.38 13.88 -13.34
CA LEU A 146 -1.34 15.33 -13.46
C LEU A 146 -1.30 15.70 -14.94
N THR A 147 -2.32 16.41 -15.39
CA THR A 147 -2.46 16.81 -16.80
C THR A 147 -1.69 18.10 -17.11
N GLU A 148 -1.44 18.35 -18.40
CA GLU A 148 -0.84 19.63 -18.86
C GLU A 148 -1.74 20.85 -18.57
N SER A 149 -3.04 20.65 -18.40
CA SER A 149 -4.01 21.68 -18.07
C SER A 149 -4.05 22.05 -16.58
N SER A 150 -3.06 21.59 -15.79
CA SER A 150 -3.01 21.79 -14.35
C SER A 150 -4.26 21.25 -13.65
N THR A 151 -4.60 20.00 -13.92
CA THR A 151 -5.66 19.27 -13.23
C THR A 151 -5.14 17.91 -12.78
N ILE A 152 -5.59 17.43 -11.62
CA ILE A 152 -5.43 16.04 -11.20
C ILE A 152 -6.64 15.27 -11.73
N GLU A 153 -6.39 14.18 -12.43
CA GLU A 153 -7.42 13.22 -12.82
C GLU A 153 -7.23 11.94 -12.02
N VAL A 154 -8.29 11.46 -11.38
CA VAL A 154 -8.30 10.20 -10.63
C VAL A 154 -9.38 9.29 -11.20
N ARG A 155 -8.97 8.06 -11.55
CA ARG A 155 -9.87 6.98 -11.95
C ARG A 155 -9.95 5.96 -10.84
N PHE A 156 -11.12 5.37 -10.67
CA PHE A 156 -11.39 4.37 -9.64
C PHE A 156 -11.85 3.07 -10.28
N PHE A 157 -11.41 1.95 -9.71
CA PHE A 157 -11.69 0.61 -10.19
C PHE A 157 -12.04 -0.29 -9.01
N LYS A 158 -12.84 -1.31 -9.22
CA LYS A 158 -12.86 -2.42 -8.26
C LYS A 158 -11.51 -3.14 -8.32
N PRO A 159 -10.93 -3.58 -7.17
CA PRO A 159 -9.58 -4.15 -7.18
C PRO A 159 -9.36 -5.26 -8.23
N HIS A 160 -10.29 -6.19 -8.40
CA HIS A 160 -10.20 -7.27 -9.40
C HIS A 160 -10.51 -6.86 -10.85
N GLU A 161 -10.88 -5.60 -11.11
CA GLU A 161 -10.92 -5.07 -12.49
C GLU A 161 -9.52 -4.74 -13.00
N GLU A 162 -8.58 -4.47 -12.08
CA GLU A 162 -7.21 -4.08 -12.40
C GLU A 162 -6.19 -5.19 -12.06
N PHE A 163 -6.43 -5.95 -10.96
CA PHE A 163 -5.47 -6.92 -10.45
C PHE A 163 -6.06 -8.33 -10.46
N ASP A 164 -5.36 -9.27 -11.09
CA ASP A 164 -5.74 -10.69 -11.13
C ASP A 164 -5.49 -11.42 -9.80
N GLN A 165 -4.56 -10.92 -8.99
CA GLN A 165 -4.11 -11.55 -7.75
C GLN A 165 -4.02 -10.51 -6.64
N ILE A 166 -4.72 -10.76 -5.53
CA ILE A 166 -4.80 -9.83 -4.40
C ILE A 166 -4.46 -10.57 -3.10
N VAL A 167 -3.48 -10.06 -2.37
CA VAL A 167 -3.13 -10.55 -1.04
C VAL A 167 -3.32 -9.47 0.00
N VAL A 168 -3.92 -9.83 1.14
CA VAL A 168 -3.93 -8.98 2.33
C VAL A 168 -2.85 -9.44 3.29
N VAL A 169 -1.97 -8.51 3.65
CA VAL A 169 -0.92 -8.71 4.64
C VAL A 169 -1.31 -8.00 5.93
N ASP A 170 -1.35 -8.74 7.03
CA ASP A 170 -1.70 -8.22 8.36
C ASP A 170 -0.50 -8.27 9.31
N PRO A 171 0.26 -7.17 9.49
CA PRO A 171 1.28 -7.08 10.53
C PRO A 171 0.61 -7.08 11.90
N ILE A 172 0.80 -8.16 12.66
CA ILE A 172 0.23 -8.35 14.01
C ILE A 172 1.01 -7.51 15.02
N GLY A 173 0.39 -7.23 16.15
CA GLY A 173 0.99 -6.50 17.25
C GLY A 173 0.69 -5.00 17.18
N TYR A 174 0.11 -4.49 18.25
CA TYR A 174 -0.19 -3.08 18.47
C TYR A 174 -0.42 -2.84 19.95
N VAL A 175 -0.38 -1.58 20.33
CA VAL A 175 -0.83 -1.17 21.65
C VAL A 175 -2.31 -0.79 21.54
N ASP A 176 -3.20 -1.58 22.17
CA ASP A 176 -4.57 -1.16 22.31
C ASP A 176 -4.61 0.05 23.26
N PRO A 177 -5.04 1.24 22.78
CA PRO A 177 -5.06 2.44 23.62
C PRO A 177 -5.99 2.32 24.84
N ASP A 178 -6.94 1.39 24.82
CA ASP A 178 -7.93 1.17 25.87
C ASP A 178 -7.52 0.05 26.85
N THR A 179 -6.44 -0.66 26.59
CA THR A 179 -5.91 -1.73 27.45
C THR A 179 -4.43 -1.49 27.78
N ASP A 180 -4.04 -1.75 29.04
CA ASP A 180 -2.64 -1.73 29.46
C ASP A 180 -1.82 -2.93 28.93
N ILE A 181 -2.39 -3.74 28.03
CA ILE A 181 -1.75 -4.90 27.43
C ILE A 181 -1.05 -4.43 26.15
N SER A 182 0.23 -4.18 26.24
CA SER A 182 1.08 -4.00 25.07
C SER A 182 1.84 -5.30 24.79
N ASP A 183 1.78 -5.78 23.54
CA ASP A 183 2.84 -6.68 23.06
C ASP A 183 4.19 -6.01 23.28
N GLU A 184 5.25 -6.78 23.51
CA GLU A 184 6.56 -6.16 23.65
C GLU A 184 6.83 -5.28 22.43
N ALA A 185 7.22 -4.04 22.66
CA ALA A 185 7.39 -3.03 21.59
C ALA A 185 8.28 -3.54 20.45
N SER A 186 9.28 -4.38 20.80
CA SER A 186 10.18 -5.02 19.84
C SER A 186 9.49 -5.98 18.86
N ASP A 187 8.47 -6.70 19.30
CA ASP A 187 7.78 -7.72 18.49
C ASP A 187 6.85 -7.09 17.48
N LYS A 188 6.05 -6.11 17.91
CA LYS A 188 5.19 -5.34 16.98
C LYS A 188 5.99 -4.59 15.92
N ASP A 189 7.17 -4.06 16.30
CA ASP A 189 8.07 -3.34 15.40
C ASP A 189 8.71 -4.30 14.38
N LEU A 190 9.11 -5.51 14.78
CA LEU A 190 9.64 -6.51 13.86
C LEU A 190 8.61 -6.95 12.83
N ALA A 191 7.36 -7.18 13.25
CA ALA A 191 6.27 -7.55 12.35
C ALA A 191 5.99 -6.44 11.32
N LEU A 192 5.88 -5.19 11.79
CA LEU A 192 5.66 -4.02 10.95
C LEU A 192 6.83 -3.77 9.99
N ASP A 193 8.07 -3.77 10.48
CA ASP A 193 9.27 -3.59 9.67
C ASP A 193 9.38 -4.64 8.56
N THR A 194 9.02 -5.90 8.89
CA THR A 194 9.01 -6.99 7.91
C THR A 194 7.98 -6.73 6.82
N ALA A 195 6.78 -6.29 7.18
CA ALA A 195 5.73 -5.96 6.23
C ALA A 195 6.09 -4.73 5.35
N LEU A 196 6.73 -3.70 5.93
CA LEU A 196 7.21 -2.55 5.17
C LEU A 196 8.32 -2.91 4.18
N LEU A 197 9.21 -3.83 4.56
CA LEU A 197 10.23 -4.35 3.65
C LEU A 197 9.63 -5.22 2.54
N LEU A 198 8.62 -6.03 2.87
CA LEU A 198 7.84 -6.81 1.91
C LEU A 198 7.17 -5.89 0.88
N ARG A 199 6.52 -4.82 1.33
CA ARG A 199 5.95 -3.79 0.47
C ARG A 199 6.99 -3.20 -0.47
N ASN A 200 8.11 -2.73 0.07
CA ASN A 200 9.19 -2.16 -0.74
C ASN A 200 9.76 -3.15 -1.80
N GLN A 201 9.72 -4.44 -1.51
CA GLN A 201 10.15 -5.46 -2.47
C GLN A 201 9.11 -5.66 -3.56
N ALA A 202 7.83 -5.76 -3.22
CA ALA A 202 6.73 -5.88 -4.18
C ALA A 202 6.65 -4.67 -5.13
N GLU A 203 6.84 -3.45 -4.62
CA GLU A 203 6.84 -2.21 -5.40
C GLU A 203 8.05 -2.10 -6.37
N LYS A 204 9.17 -2.75 -6.06
CA LYS A 204 10.39 -2.73 -6.90
C LYS A 204 10.43 -3.83 -7.96
N ASP A 205 9.62 -4.84 -7.82
CA ASP A 205 9.55 -5.93 -8.79
C ASP A 205 8.62 -5.54 -9.95
N GLU A 206 9.20 -5.08 -11.04
CA GLU A 206 8.48 -4.68 -12.26
C GLU A 206 7.66 -5.81 -12.90
N ASN A 207 7.93 -7.07 -12.54
CA ASN A 207 7.19 -8.24 -13.00
C ASN A 207 6.12 -8.69 -12.01
N ASN A 208 5.95 -7.99 -10.90
CA ASN A 208 4.95 -8.32 -9.90
C ASN A 208 3.54 -8.02 -10.41
N ASN A 209 2.71 -9.06 -10.50
CA ASN A 209 1.30 -8.96 -10.87
C ASN A 209 0.35 -9.11 -9.67
N ILE A 210 0.90 -9.12 -8.45
CA ILE A 210 0.15 -9.29 -7.21
C ILE A 210 -0.06 -7.90 -6.59
N LYS A 211 -1.29 -7.54 -6.31
CA LYS A 211 -1.61 -6.36 -5.48
C LYS A 211 -1.56 -6.74 -4.01
N PHE A 212 -0.78 -5.98 -3.27
CA PHE A 212 -0.65 -6.12 -1.82
C PHE A 212 -1.47 -5.03 -1.13
N TYR A 213 -2.39 -5.44 -0.25
CA TYR A 213 -3.06 -4.56 0.70
C TYR A 213 -2.56 -4.86 2.10
N TYR A 214 -2.41 -3.85 2.92
CA TYR A 214 -1.91 -3.98 4.29
C TYR A 214 -2.95 -3.49 5.27
N THR A 215 -3.16 -4.21 6.37
CA THR A 215 -4.10 -3.77 7.40
C THR A 215 -3.58 -2.54 8.14
N ARG A 216 -2.26 -2.39 8.25
CA ARG A 216 -1.59 -1.20 8.77
C ARG A 216 -0.20 -1.03 8.15
N LEU A 217 0.25 0.22 8.05
CA LEU A 217 1.59 0.60 7.57
C LEU A 217 2.32 1.51 8.58
N SER A 218 1.73 1.68 9.76
CA SER A 218 2.30 2.40 10.88
C SER A 218 1.94 1.68 12.19
N ASP A 219 2.38 2.21 13.33
CA ASP A 219 1.99 1.73 14.66
C ASP A 219 0.57 2.21 15.01
N ALA A 220 -0.40 1.84 14.19
CA ALA A 220 -1.81 2.15 14.38
C ALA A 220 -2.60 0.90 14.73
N TYR A 221 -3.60 1.08 15.59
CA TYR A 221 -4.56 0.05 15.90
C TYR A 221 -5.59 -0.11 14.80
N VAL A 222 -5.76 -1.34 14.35
CA VAL A 222 -6.86 -1.74 13.46
C VAL A 222 -7.52 -2.96 14.06
N ASP A 223 -8.79 -2.84 14.45
CA ASP A 223 -9.55 -3.95 15.01
C ASP A 223 -9.84 -5.05 13.97
N ASP A 224 -10.13 -6.25 14.45
CA ASP A 224 -10.33 -7.40 13.57
C ASP A 224 -11.54 -7.23 12.63
N ALA A 225 -12.57 -6.49 13.03
CA ALA A 225 -13.72 -6.22 12.18
C ALA A 225 -13.33 -5.35 10.96
N ARG A 226 -12.45 -4.37 11.15
CA ARG A 226 -11.92 -3.56 10.05
C ARG A 226 -10.99 -4.36 9.14
N LYS A 227 -10.18 -5.26 9.72
CA LYS A 227 -9.31 -6.17 8.95
C LYS A 227 -10.12 -7.14 8.09
N LEU A 228 -11.17 -7.76 8.67
CA LEU A 228 -12.07 -8.64 7.95
C LEU A 228 -12.81 -7.89 6.84
N ARG A 229 -13.27 -6.68 7.11
CA ARG A 229 -13.89 -5.83 6.09
C ARG A 229 -12.93 -5.53 4.94
N LEU A 230 -11.66 -5.21 5.22
CA LEU A 230 -10.66 -5.00 4.17
C LEU A 230 -10.52 -6.26 3.29
N ILE A 231 -10.44 -7.45 3.90
CA ILE A 231 -10.33 -8.72 3.17
C ILE A 231 -11.53 -8.93 2.24
N GLU A 232 -12.73 -8.62 2.71
CA GLU A 232 -13.96 -8.71 1.93
C GLU A 232 -14.03 -7.65 0.82
N ASP A 233 -13.74 -6.40 1.13
CA ASP A 233 -13.85 -5.25 0.21
C ASP A 233 -12.89 -5.38 -0.98
N VAL A 234 -11.66 -5.86 -0.74
CA VAL A 234 -10.70 -6.11 -1.83
C VAL A 234 -10.95 -7.45 -2.53
N GLN A 235 -11.84 -8.29 -2.00
CA GLN A 235 -12.06 -9.67 -2.46
C GLN A 235 -10.72 -10.43 -2.50
N ALA A 236 -9.97 -10.41 -1.39
CA ALA A 236 -8.65 -11.01 -1.33
C ALA A 236 -8.64 -12.48 -1.78
N ASP A 237 -7.60 -12.89 -2.51
CA ASP A 237 -7.37 -14.30 -2.86
C ASP A 237 -6.60 -15.04 -1.77
N MET A 238 -5.90 -14.29 -0.91
CA MET A 238 -5.02 -14.85 0.14
C MET A 238 -4.86 -13.85 1.29
N VAL A 239 -4.67 -14.39 2.50
CA VAL A 239 -4.33 -13.60 3.69
C VAL A 239 -3.07 -14.13 4.34
N VAL A 240 -2.10 -13.26 4.58
CA VAL A 240 -0.85 -13.58 5.28
C VAL A 240 -0.69 -12.66 6.48
N ARG A 241 -0.80 -13.22 7.68
CA ARG A 241 -0.54 -12.51 8.93
C ARG A 241 0.93 -12.64 9.30
N ILE A 242 1.56 -11.58 9.77
CA ILE A 242 2.96 -11.55 10.20
C ILE A 242 3.02 -11.05 11.63
N GLY A 243 3.49 -11.90 12.53
CA GLY A 243 3.73 -11.56 13.94
C GLY A 243 5.16 -11.88 14.34
N ALA A 244 5.53 -11.45 15.53
CA ALA A 244 6.79 -11.82 16.14
C ALA A 244 6.55 -12.21 17.61
N ASP A 245 7.48 -12.98 18.18
CA ASP A 245 7.47 -13.44 19.55
C ASP A 245 8.92 -13.56 20.01
N SER A 246 9.29 -12.72 20.97
CA SER A 246 10.62 -12.66 21.60
C SER A 246 10.58 -13.32 22.98
N ASP A 247 10.19 -14.59 23.01
CA ASP A 247 10.07 -15.30 24.25
C ASP A 247 11.41 -15.81 24.79
N GLN A 248 11.39 -16.21 26.07
CA GLN A 248 12.57 -16.75 26.76
C GLN A 248 12.84 -18.23 26.45
N THR A 249 12.10 -18.88 25.56
CA THR A 249 12.28 -20.29 25.22
C THR A 249 13.55 -20.54 24.41
N GLY A 250 14.17 -19.49 23.88
CA GLY A 250 15.35 -19.57 23.02
C GLY A 250 15.05 -20.08 21.60
N ALA A 251 13.77 -20.13 21.22
CA ALA A 251 13.40 -20.48 19.86
C ALA A 251 13.88 -19.38 18.89
N ASP A 252 14.37 -19.80 17.73
CA ASP A 252 14.97 -18.92 16.73
C ASP A 252 14.58 -19.35 15.33
N GLY A 253 13.70 -18.62 14.66
CA GLY A 253 13.23 -18.94 13.32
C GLY A 253 11.81 -18.50 13.06
N ILE A 254 11.19 -19.05 12.04
CA ILE A 254 9.81 -18.77 11.66
C ILE A 254 8.95 -20.03 11.78
N ILE A 255 7.76 -19.87 12.32
CA ILE A 255 6.74 -20.91 12.37
C ILE A 255 5.47 -20.39 11.70
N ALA A 256 4.78 -21.24 10.95
CA ALA A 256 3.50 -20.89 10.37
C ALA A 256 2.34 -21.62 11.07
N TYR A 257 1.33 -20.86 11.43
CA TYR A 257 0.08 -21.36 11.97
C TYR A 257 -1.01 -21.25 10.91
N TYR A 258 -1.95 -22.21 10.93
CA TYR A 258 -3.06 -22.25 9.98
C TYR A 258 -4.29 -22.89 10.62
N ASN A 259 -5.48 -22.50 10.15
CA ASN A 259 -6.71 -23.21 10.48
C ASN A 259 -6.78 -24.48 9.64
N ASP A 260 -6.92 -25.66 10.28
CA ASP A 260 -6.97 -26.96 9.61
C ASP A 260 -8.38 -27.41 9.24
N GLU A 261 -9.38 -26.60 9.42
CA GLU A 261 -10.72 -26.85 8.90
C GLU A 261 -10.67 -27.06 7.38
N TYR A 262 -11.43 -28.03 6.91
CA TYR A 262 -11.43 -28.39 5.50
C TYR A 262 -12.32 -27.43 4.70
N TYR A 263 -11.69 -26.75 3.75
CA TYR A 263 -12.38 -25.94 2.76
C TYR A 263 -12.11 -26.45 1.35
N LEU A 264 -13.15 -26.44 0.50
CA LEU A 264 -12.99 -26.71 -0.94
C LEU A 264 -12.35 -25.49 -1.62
N ARG A 265 -11.01 -25.44 -1.61
CA ARG A 265 -10.23 -24.34 -2.20
C ARG A 265 -9.17 -24.89 -3.14
N ARG A 266 -8.65 -24.06 -4.03
CA ARG A 266 -7.49 -24.42 -4.88
C ARG A 266 -6.24 -24.65 -4.06
N LEU A 267 -6.02 -23.87 -3.00
CA LEU A 267 -4.90 -23.99 -2.07
C LEU A 267 -5.47 -24.13 -0.64
N SER A 268 -5.02 -25.13 0.10
CA SER A 268 -5.39 -25.27 1.52
C SER A 268 -4.57 -24.34 2.40
N ASN A 269 -5.08 -24.01 3.59
CA ASN A 269 -4.35 -23.21 4.58
C ASN A 269 -3.02 -23.90 4.96
N ALA A 270 -3.03 -25.25 5.11
CA ALA A 270 -1.83 -26.02 5.40
C ALA A 270 -0.79 -25.96 4.27
N SER A 271 -1.23 -26.02 2.99
CA SER A 271 -0.35 -25.86 1.85
C SER A 271 0.26 -24.47 1.81
N LEU A 272 -0.56 -23.41 1.98
CA LEU A 272 -0.08 -22.03 2.06
C LEU A 272 0.99 -21.89 3.15
N ALA A 273 0.70 -22.35 4.38
CA ALA A 273 1.65 -22.30 5.49
C ALA A 273 2.96 -23.02 5.14
N GLY A 274 2.88 -24.21 4.50
CA GLY A 274 4.05 -24.96 4.05
C GLY A 274 4.87 -24.22 2.99
N THR A 275 4.23 -23.65 1.98
CA THR A 275 4.89 -22.90 0.90
C THR A 275 5.60 -21.66 1.45
N LEU A 276 4.96 -20.91 2.34
CA LEU A 276 5.55 -19.71 2.97
C LEU A 276 6.83 -20.06 3.77
N VAL A 277 6.80 -21.10 4.62
CA VAL A 277 7.99 -21.45 5.41
C VAL A 277 9.11 -22.07 4.55
N ASN A 278 8.76 -22.81 3.49
CA ASN A 278 9.75 -23.37 2.56
C ASN A 278 10.51 -22.25 1.82
N SER A 279 9.83 -21.20 1.38
CA SER A 279 10.44 -20.05 0.70
C SER A 279 11.29 -19.23 1.68
N CYS A 280 10.89 -19.13 2.95
CA CYS A 280 11.72 -18.55 4.01
C CYS A 280 13.02 -19.37 4.23
N THR A 281 12.96 -20.71 4.18
CA THR A 281 14.17 -21.57 4.24
C THR A 281 15.11 -21.26 3.07
N SER A 282 14.57 -21.12 1.87
CA SER A 282 15.35 -20.79 0.66
C SER A 282 16.04 -19.42 0.77
N SER A 283 15.45 -18.50 1.53
CA SER A 283 16.03 -17.18 1.85
C SER A 283 17.04 -17.23 3.01
N GLY A 284 17.30 -18.40 3.58
CA GLY A 284 18.27 -18.61 4.67
C GLY A 284 17.73 -18.27 6.05
N ILE A 285 16.42 -18.33 6.25
CA ILE A 285 15.75 -18.23 7.54
C ILE A 285 15.56 -19.63 8.11
N ASN A 286 15.85 -19.78 9.42
CA ASN A 286 15.56 -21.02 10.11
C ASN A 286 14.03 -21.21 10.22
N VAL A 287 13.56 -22.44 9.97
CA VAL A 287 12.14 -22.79 9.99
C VAL A 287 11.87 -23.78 11.13
N LEU A 288 10.90 -23.44 11.95
CA LEU A 288 10.45 -24.25 13.09
C LEU A 288 9.30 -25.19 12.72
N GLY A 289 8.75 -25.02 11.53
CA GLY A 289 7.70 -25.88 10.97
C GLY A 289 6.36 -25.18 10.78
N THR A 290 5.31 -26.01 10.63
CA THR A 290 3.92 -25.55 10.54
C THR A 290 3.08 -26.22 11.61
N LYS A 291 2.06 -25.53 12.14
CA LYS A 291 1.16 -26.08 13.16
C LYS A 291 -0.27 -25.63 12.90
N PRO A 292 -1.27 -26.52 13.10
CA PRO A 292 -2.65 -26.09 13.18
C PRO A 292 -2.85 -25.20 14.42
N GLU A 293 -3.67 -24.17 14.28
CA GLU A 293 -4.09 -23.30 15.36
C GLU A 293 -5.59 -23.48 15.61
N TYR A 294 -5.92 -23.73 16.86
CA TYR A 294 -7.30 -24.00 17.31
C TYR A 294 -7.82 -22.88 18.23
N GLU A 295 -7.01 -21.85 18.48
CA GLU A 295 -7.42 -20.70 19.29
C GLU A 295 -8.21 -19.69 18.46
N ASP A 296 -8.94 -18.82 19.16
CA ASP A 296 -9.84 -17.83 18.56
C ASP A 296 -9.07 -16.71 17.81
N ASP A 297 -8.43 -17.07 16.68
CA ASP A 297 -7.93 -16.10 15.74
C ASP A 297 -9.01 -15.81 14.70
N ALA A 298 -9.73 -14.70 14.90
CA ALA A 298 -10.90 -14.35 14.09
C ALA A 298 -10.57 -14.30 12.58
N ILE A 299 -9.38 -13.87 12.22
CA ILE A 299 -9.00 -13.76 10.81
C ILE A 299 -8.72 -15.13 10.20
N LEU A 300 -8.01 -16.02 10.92
CA LEU A 300 -7.76 -17.38 10.42
C LEU A 300 -9.02 -18.24 10.40
N THR A 301 -9.95 -18.01 11.33
CA THR A 301 -11.17 -18.81 11.45
C THR A 301 -12.30 -18.34 10.54
N THR A 302 -12.38 -17.03 10.26
CA THR A 302 -13.48 -16.44 9.50
C THR A 302 -13.13 -16.28 8.01
N SER A 303 -11.84 -16.21 7.67
CA SER A 303 -11.42 -16.00 6.28
C SER A 303 -11.87 -17.14 5.36
N GLU A 304 -12.61 -16.80 4.33
CA GLU A 304 -13.05 -17.75 3.29
C GLU A 304 -11.95 -18.08 2.27
N VAL A 305 -10.82 -17.37 2.31
CA VAL A 305 -9.67 -17.55 1.41
C VAL A 305 -8.49 -18.23 2.12
N PRO A 306 -7.52 -18.80 1.38
CA PRO A 306 -6.30 -19.35 1.99
C PRO A 306 -5.67 -18.34 2.94
N SER A 307 -5.46 -18.76 4.20
CA SER A 307 -4.92 -17.89 5.24
C SER A 307 -3.88 -18.60 6.09
N ALA A 308 -2.80 -17.89 6.45
CA ALA A 308 -1.76 -18.36 7.33
C ALA A 308 -1.20 -17.24 8.20
N LYS A 309 -0.77 -17.58 9.43
CA LYS A 309 -0.11 -16.68 10.38
C LYS A 309 1.33 -17.10 10.56
N LEU A 310 2.26 -16.26 10.17
CA LEU A 310 3.69 -16.41 10.37
C LEU A 310 4.10 -15.75 11.67
N ILE A 311 4.74 -16.49 12.56
CA ILE A 311 5.34 -15.95 13.79
C ILE A 311 6.85 -16.05 13.69
N ILE A 312 7.52 -14.92 13.76
CA ILE A 312 8.97 -14.78 13.77
C ILE A 312 9.40 -14.93 15.23
N GLN A 313 9.98 -16.07 15.60
CA GLN A 313 10.50 -16.32 16.93
C GLN A 313 11.95 -15.85 17.03
N VAL A 314 12.23 -15.04 18.01
CA VAL A 314 13.57 -14.48 18.28
C VAL A 314 13.91 -14.74 19.73
N PRO A 315 15.15 -15.24 20.05
CA PRO A 315 15.53 -15.44 21.45
C PRO A 315 15.42 -14.17 22.27
N GLY A 316 14.91 -14.26 23.49
CA GLY A 316 14.78 -13.14 24.43
C GLY A 316 16.11 -12.66 25.05
N ASP A 317 17.24 -13.03 24.47
CA ASP A 317 18.58 -12.68 24.93
C ASP A 317 19.27 -11.63 24.01
N GLU A 318 20.54 -11.31 24.33
CA GLU A 318 21.35 -10.37 23.53
C GLU A 318 21.48 -10.76 22.05
N SER A 319 21.46 -12.06 21.74
CA SER A 319 21.54 -12.53 20.35
C SER A 319 20.27 -12.21 19.56
N GLY A 320 19.11 -12.36 20.20
CA GLY A 320 17.83 -12.00 19.61
C GLY A 320 17.69 -10.48 19.43
N GLN A 321 18.09 -9.68 20.42
CA GLN A 321 18.09 -8.22 20.27
C GLN A 321 18.95 -7.74 19.09
N LYS A 322 20.09 -8.40 18.82
CA LYS A 322 20.91 -8.12 17.63
C LYS A 322 20.16 -8.43 16.34
N LYS A 323 19.38 -9.52 16.30
CA LYS A 323 18.54 -9.87 15.13
C LYS A 323 17.44 -8.90 14.88
N LEU A 324 16.75 -8.42 15.94
CA LEU A 324 15.72 -7.41 15.85
C LEU A 324 16.22 -6.09 15.21
N GLN A 325 17.52 -5.82 15.35
CA GLN A 325 18.17 -4.63 14.76
C GLN A 325 18.85 -4.92 13.41
N ASP A 326 19.02 -6.20 13.02
CA ASP A 326 19.71 -6.59 11.81
C ASP A 326 18.83 -6.41 10.57
N LYS A 327 19.11 -5.36 9.80
CA LYS A 327 18.42 -5.06 8.54
C LYS A 327 18.55 -6.22 7.52
N SER A 328 19.68 -6.94 7.51
CA SER A 328 19.88 -8.07 6.59
C SER A 328 18.95 -9.23 6.93
N TYR A 329 18.76 -9.51 8.23
CA TYR A 329 17.83 -10.53 8.70
C TYR A 329 16.38 -10.18 8.32
N LYS A 330 15.93 -8.95 8.61
CA LYS A 330 14.60 -8.46 8.24
C LYS A 330 14.36 -8.51 6.72
N THR A 331 15.38 -8.14 5.93
CA THR A 331 15.28 -8.20 4.45
C THR A 331 15.13 -9.64 3.96
N LYS A 332 15.82 -10.61 4.56
CA LYS A 332 15.69 -12.04 4.22
C LYS A 332 14.31 -12.57 4.58
N LEU A 333 13.76 -12.18 5.73
CA LEU A 333 12.39 -12.51 6.12
C LEU A 333 11.39 -12.00 5.08
N ALA A 334 11.45 -10.73 4.77
CA ALA A 334 10.57 -10.11 3.77
C ALA A 334 10.69 -10.78 2.40
N SER A 335 11.94 -11.11 1.97
CA SER A 335 12.17 -11.77 0.68
C SER A 335 11.62 -13.20 0.67
N GLY A 336 11.76 -13.95 1.77
CA GLY A 336 11.21 -15.29 1.89
C GLY A 336 9.69 -15.29 1.87
N ILE A 337 9.06 -14.34 2.57
CA ILE A 337 7.60 -14.18 2.59
C ILE A 337 7.08 -13.76 1.21
N TYR A 338 7.73 -12.79 0.56
CA TYR A 338 7.38 -12.37 -0.80
C TYR A 338 7.41 -13.53 -1.79
N GLN A 339 8.51 -14.29 -1.80
CA GLN A 339 8.64 -15.47 -2.67
C GLN A 339 7.58 -16.52 -2.35
N GLY A 340 7.30 -16.75 -1.05
CA GLY A 340 6.28 -17.71 -0.64
C GLY A 340 4.85 -17.31 -1.06
N ILE A 341 4.53 -16.02 -1.06
CA ILE A 341 3.27 -15.51 -1.60
C ILE A 341 3.21 -15.75 -3.12
N SER A 342 4.29 -15.43 -3.83
CA SER A 342 4.37 -15.65 -5.28
C SER A 342 4.23 -17.12 -5.65
N ASP A 343 4.96 -18.01 -4.96
CA ASP A 343 4.90 -19.46 -5.15
C ASP A 343 3.48 -20.01 -4.88
N ALA A 344 2.83 -19.51 -3.82
CA ALA A 344 1.46 -19.90 -3.47
C ALA A 344 0.45 -19.49 -4.56
N PHE A 345 0.58 -18.31 -5.14
CA PHE A 345 -0.24 -17.91 -6.29
C PHE A 345 0.03 -18.75 -7.54
N GLU A 346 1.26 -19.20 -7.75
CA GLU A 346 1.56 -20.15 -8.83
C GLU A 346 0.89 -21.51 -8.61
N GLU A 347 0.83 -22.00 -7.37
CA GLU A 347 0.10 -23.23 -7.02
C GLU A 347 -1.42 -23.11 -7.20
N MET A 348 -1.97 -21.90 -7.13
CA MET A 348 -3.41 -21.64 -7.32
C MET A 348 -3.83 -21.60 -8.79
N ARG A 349 -2.90 -21.46 -9.73
CA ARG A 349 -3.18 -21.46 -11.18
C ARG A 349 -3.50 -22.84 -11.69
#